data_aa37e6d6a336e762a0d4c7e0e6ba0030
#
_entry.id   aa37e6d6a336e762a0d4c7e0e6ba0030
#
_cell.length_a   1.000
_cell.length_b   1.000
_cell.length_c   1.000
_cell.angle_alpha   90.00
_cell.angle_beta   90.00
_cell.angle_gamma   90.00
#
_symmetry.space_group_name_H-M   'P 1'
#
loop_
_entity.id
_entity.type
_entity.pdbx_description
1 polymer ?
#
loop_
_entity_poly.entity_id
_entity_poly.type
_entity_poly.pdbx_seq_one_letter_code
_entity_poly.pdbx_strand_id
1 'polypeptide(L)'
;MRTAEVAFSFWLLAVAAASPAFGQASPAQKDAPRNFVGSDACKTCHADVWSKFYKNPHFKSVASGKETPDHTGCEGCHGPAGAHVKAGGGKATIVAFSELQPKQVLDNCLRCHAQTLSRANIRRSSHTENDVVCTNCHSIHKSPVPKFLLAQRQTDLCYGCHTDVRGQFSMPFKHRVNEGFMTCTDCHNPHGAFAPTWRMASRPRMLDQALANEEPCLKCHSEKRGPFVYEHEPVRVEGCETCHYPHGSTNSRLLRRPVVFTLCLECHNGAGNFGRQNAGVLTLTPSHNLADPRYQNCTTCHVRVHGSNADPLFLR
;
A
#
# COMPACT_ATOMS: atom_id res chain seq x y z
N MET A 1 2.82 80.16 11.09
CA MET A 1 3.24 78.79 11.27
C MET A 1 2.12 78.09 12.01
N ARG A 2 1.32 77.27 11.31
CA ARG A 2 0.19 76.52 11.87
C ARG A 2 0.51 75.03 11.66
N THR A 3 0.65 74.34 12.75
CA THR A 3 0.83 72.85 12.79
C THR A 3 -0.54 72.17 12.63
N ALA A 4 -0.68 71.33 11.62
CA ALA A 4 -1.87 70.53 11.45
C ALA A 4 -1.63 69.16 12.12
N GLU A 5 -2.45 68.82 13.09
CA GLU A 5 -2.53 67.51 13.70
C GLU A 5 -3.39 66.60 12.83
N VAL A 6 -2.82 65.48 12.40
CA VAL A 6 -3.54 64.41 11.68
C VAL A 6 -3.94 63.33 12.67
N ALA A 7 -5.25 63.24 12.95
CA ALA A 7 -5.82 62.21 13.80
C ALA A 7 -5.95 60.88 12.97
N PHE A 8 -5.23 59.86 13.39
CA PHE A 8 -5.36 58.49 12.86
C PHE A 8 -6.46 57.73 13.63
N SER A 9 -7.60 57.54 13.01
CA SER A 9 -8.67 56.70 13.55
C SER A 9 -8.36 55.23 13.26
N PHE A 10 -8.02 54.47 14.28
CA PHE A 10 -7.89 53.01 14.20
C PHE A 10 -9.30 52.35 14.21
N TRP A 11 -9.69 51.80 13.08
CA TRP A 11 -10.84 50.91 13.01
C TRP A 11 -10.36 49.51 13.36
N LEU A 12 -10.74 49.02 14.53
CA LEU A 12 -10.60 47.62 14.94
C LEU A 12 -11.69 46.80 14.22
N LEU A 13 -11.30 46.08 13.14
CA LEU A 13 -12.09 45.04 12.53
C LEU A 13 -11.99 43.78 13.42
N ALA A 14 -13.03 43.50 14.18
CA ALA A 14 -13.19 42.25 14.89
C ALA A 14 -13.46 41.13 13.85
N VAL A 15 -12.43 40.36 13.49
CA VAL A 15 -12.57 39.14 12.73
C VAL A 15 -13.09 38.06 13.67
N ALA A 16 -14.38 37.75 13.60
CA ALA A 16 -14.97 36.59 14.25
C ALA A 16 -14.38 35.34 13.62
N ALA A 17 -13.45 34.67 14.29
CA ALA A 17 -12.92 33.38 13.94
C ALA A 17 -14.04 32.32 14.12
N ALA A 18 -14.68 31.93 13.03
CA ALA A 18 -15.53 30.75 13.00
C ALA A 18 -14.64 29.52 13.16
N SER A 19 -14.61 28.95 14.35
CA SER A 19 -13.99 27.64 14.59
C SER A 19 -14.72 26.57 13.77
N PRO A 20 -14.03 25.72 13.01
CA PRO A 20 -14.69 24.60 12.36
C PRO A 20 -15.24 23.67 13.46
N ALA A 21 -16.56 23.48 13.46
CA ALA A 21 -17.21 22.50 14.30
C ALA A 21 -16.68 21.11 13.88
N PHE A 22 -15.80 20.56 14.71
CA PHE A 22 -15.47 19.13 14.62
C PHE A 22 -16.77 18.35 14.76
N GLY A 23 -17.12 17.62 13.70
CA GLY A 23 -18.34 16.83 13.64
C GLY A 23 -18.50 15.96 14.88
N GLN A 24 -19.41 16.33 15.75
CA GLN A 24 -19.82 15.52 16.87
C GLN A 24 -20.47 14.25 16.32
N ALA A 25 -20.00 13.09 16.73
CA ALA A 25 -20.67 11.84 16.51
C ALA A 25 -22.14 11.97 16.95
N SER A 26 -23.03 11.53 16.11
CA SER A 26 -24.50 11.63 16.32
C SER A 26 -24.86 11.16 17.74
N PRO A 27 -25.60 11.96 18.53
CA PRO A 27 -25.89 11.65 19.95
C PRO A 27 -26.80 10.43 20.17
N ALA A 28 -27.37 9.87 19.12
CA ALA A 28 -28.45 8.87 19.23
C ALA A 28 -28.05 7.46 19.71
N GLN A 29 -26.76 7.22 19.98
CA GLN A 29 -26.32 5.86 20.31
C GLN A 29 -25.75 5.69 21.74
N LYS A 30 -25.73 6.73 22.58
CA LYS A 30 -25.06 6.66 23.90
C LYS A 30 -25.96 6.15 25.04
N ASP A 31 -27.27 6.18 24.96
CA ASP A 31 -28.18 5.97 26.11
C ASP A 31 -29.24 4.87 25.95
N ALA A 32 -29.31 4.15 24.84
CA ALA A 32 -30.17 2.95 24.76
C ALA A 32 -29.47 1.78 25.49
N PRO A 33 -30.20 1.04 26.35
CA PRO A 33 -29.62 -0.15 26.96
C PRO A 33 -29.08 -1.06 25.85
N ARG A 34 -27.81 -1.41 25.91
CA ARG A 34 -27.12 -2.26 24.92
C ARG A 34 -27.71 -3.66 25.00
N ASN A 35 -28.84 -3.87 24.32
CA ASN A 35 -29.57 -5.14 24.33
C ASN A 35 -28.95 -6.06 23.27
N PHE A 36 -27.90 -6.80 23.67
CA PHE A 36 -27.32 -7.86 22.87
C PHE A 36 -28.18 -9.13 23.02
N VAL A 37 -28.49 -9.76 21.90
CA VAL A 37 -29.36 -10.97 21.83
C VAL A 37 -28.57 -12.23 21.51
N GLY A 38 -27.30 -12.11 21.18
CA GLY A 38 -26.42 -13.21 20.77
C GLY A 38 -26.62 -13.65 19.33
N SER A 39 -25.53 -14.20 18.77
CA SER A 39 -25.49 -14.55 17.33
C SER A 39 -26.52 -15.61 16.93
N ASP A 40 -26.94 -16.48 17.82
CA ASP A 40 -27.95 -17.53 17.52
C ASP A 40 -29.32 -16.95 17.13
N ALA A 41 -29.68 -15.80 17.68
CA ALA A 41 -30.93 -15.12 17.32
C ALA A 41 -30.97 -14.71 15.84
N CYS A 42 -29.81 -14.44 15.22
CA CYS A 42 -29.71 -14.03 13.83
C CYS A 42 -29.97 -15.18 12.85
N LYS A 43 -29.71 -16.41 13.28
CA LYS A 43 -29.79 -17.63 12.45
C LYS A 43 -31.17 -17.83 11.83
N THR A 44 -32.23 -17.49 12.56
CA THR A 44 -33.63 -17.73 12.14
C THR A 44 -33.96 -16.97 10.86
N CYS A 45 -33.48 -15.74 10.70
CA CYS A 45 -33.76 -14.91 9.53
C CYS A 45 -32.57 -14.88 8.53
N HIS A 46 -31.32 -15.07 9.01
CA HIS A 46 -30.10 -15.00 8.20
C HIS A 46 -29.40 -16.35 8.06
N ALA A 47 -30.16 -17.41 7.78
CA ALA A 47 -29.65 -18.80 7.72
C ALA A 47 -28.56 -19.01 6.67
N ASP A 48 -28.62 -18.31 5.53
CA ASP A 48 -27.62 -18.39 4.46
C ASP A 48 -26.28 -17.75 4.87
N VAL A 49 -26.32 -16.65 5.61
CA VAL A 49 -25.13 -16.00 6.18
C VAL A 49 -24.54 -16.86 7.30
N TRP A 50 -25.40 -17.36 8.19
CA TRP A 50 -25.02 -18.22 9.29
C TRP A 50 -24.27 -19.47 8.79
N SER A 51 -24.79 -20.16 7.80
CA SER A 51 -24.21 -21.41 7.25
C SER A 51 -22.81 -21.23 6.67
N LYS A 52 -22.41 -20.00 6.36
CA LYS A 52 -21.06 -19.64 5.89
C LYS A 52 -20.19 -19.06 6.98
N PHE A 53 -20.80 -18.31 7.91
CA PHE A 53 -20.09 -17.61 8.98
C PHE A 53 -19.43 -18.57 9.97
N TYR A 54 -20.02 -19.71 10.29
CA TYR A 54 -19.40 -20.66 11.22
C TYR A 54 -18.07 -21.27 10.70
N LYS A 55 -17.82 -21.20 9.39
CA LYS A 55 -16.53 -21.56 8.76
C LYS A 55 -15.54 -20.41 8.72
N ASN A 56 -15.97 -19.21 9.09
CA ASN A 56 -15.21 -17.99 9.04
C ASN A 56 -14.26 -17.89 10.24
N PRO A 57 -13.03 -17.36 10.10
CA PRO A 57 -12.14 -17.12 11.23
C PRO A 57 -12.75 -16.27 12.36
N HIS A 58 -13.67 -15.35 12.05
CA HIS A 58 -14.36 -14.54 13.06
C HIS A 58 -15.29 -15.35 13.96
N PHE A 59 -15.76 -16.52 13.52
CA PHE A 59 -16.55 -17.42 14.37
C PHE A 59 -15.77 -17.93 15.59
N LYS A 60 -14.44 -17.86 15.56
CA LYS A 60 -13.62 -18.24 16.73
C LYS A 60 -13.95 -17.41 17.97
N SER A 61 -14.34 -16.16 17.82
CA SER A 61 -14.76 -15.32 18.94
C SER A 61 -16.04 -15.86 19.59
N VAL A 62 -17.00 -16.31 18.78
CA VAL A 62 -18.23 -16.96 19.24
C VAL A 62 -17.92 -18.29 19.93
N ALA A 63 -17.13 -19.13 19.25
CA ALA A 63 -16.79 -20.47 19.74
C ALA A 63 -15.97 -20.45 21.04
N SER A 64 -15.15 -19.42 21.24
CA SER A 64 -14.34 -19.30 22.48
C SER A 64 -15.16 -18.91 23.71
N GLY A 65 -16.25 -18.14 23.51
CA GLY A 65 -17.06 -17.57 24.57
C GLY A 65 -16.32 -16.60 25.51
N LYS A 66 -15.10 -16.16 25.13
CA LYS A 66 -14.23 -15.34 25.98
C LYS A 66 -14.38 -13.83 25.73
N GLU A 67 -14.92 -13.49 24.59
CA GLU A 67 -15.08 -12.10 24.17
C GLU A 67 -16.36 -11.49 24.71
N THR A 68 -16.34 -10.19 24.91
CA THR A 68 -17.55 -9.43 25.29
C THR A 68 -18.55 -9.40 24.14
N PRO A 69 -19.86 -9.21 24.42
CA PRO A 69 -20.90 -9.20 23.37
C PRO A 69 -20.62 -8.23 22.21
N ASP A 70 -19.99 -7.10 22.49
CA ASP A 70 -19.63 -6.07 21.49
C ASP A 70 -18.36 -6.40 20.69
N HIS A 71 -17.70 -7.52 20.99
CA HIS A 71 -16.51 -8.01 20.30
C HIS A 71 -16.66 -9.42 19.72
N THR A 72 -17.87 -9.98 19.79
CA THR A 72 -18.10 -11.35 19.32
C THR A 72 -19.27 -11.47 18.35
N GLY A 73 -19.15 -12.40 17.41
CA GLY A 73 -20.22 -12.80 16.51
C GLY A 73 -20.75 -11.69 15.62
N CYS A 74 -22.03 -11.78 15.30
CA CYS A 74 -22.71 -10.84 14.42
C CYS A 74 -22.75 -9.43 15.03
N GLU A 75 -23.08 -9.35 16.30
CA GLU A 75 -23.23 -8.08 17.01
C GLU A 75 -21.89 -7.38 17.28
N GLY A 76 -20.78 -8.11 17.23
CA GLY A 76 -19.43 -7.52 17.27
C GLY A 76 -19.16 -6.54 16.13
N CYS A 77 -19.80 -6.73 14.98
CA CYS A 77 -19.69 -5.85 13.81
C CYS A 77 -20.96 -4.99 13.62
N HIS A 78 -22.13 -5.60 13.82
CA HIS A 78 -23.42 -4.97 13.53
C HIS A 78 -24.03 -4.22 14.72
N GLY A 79 -23.39 -4.26 15.89
CA GLY A 79 -23.92 -3.65 17.10
C GLY A 79 -25.07 -4.42 17.73
N PRO A 80 -25.61 -3.93 18.89
CA PRO A 80 -26.70 -4.59 19.62
C PRO A 80 -27.95 -4.77 18.75
N ALA A 81 -28.43 -5.99 18.62
CA ALA A 81 -29.48 -6.35 17.67
C ALA A 81 -30.90 -6.44 18.31
N GLY A 82 -31.06 -6.15 19.59
CA GLY A 82 -32.35 -6.28 20.27
C GLY A 82 -33.49 -5.48 19.63
N ALA A 83 -33.22 -4.23 19.22
CA ALA A 83 -34.17 -3.39 18.51
C ALA A 83 -34.49 -3.95 17.12
N HIS A 84 -33.49 -4.46 16.40
CA HIS A 84 -33.65 -5.07 15.09
C HIS A 84 -34.53 -6.31 15.11
N VAL A 85 -34.28 -7.21 16.08
CA VAL A 85 -35.08 -8.43 16.25
C VAL A 85 -36.50 -8.09 16.65
N LYS A 86 -36.70 -7.14 17.59
CA LYS A 86 -38.03 -6.69 18.01
C LYS A 86 -38.82 -6.07 16.88
N ALA A 87 -38.18 -5.34 15.97
CA ALA A 87 -38.82 -4.73 14.82
C ALA A 87 -39.08 -5.72 13.65
N GLY A 88 -38.61 -6.97 13.75
CA GLY A 88 -38.70 -7.94 12.67
C GLY A 88 -37.74 -7.67 11.52
N GLY A 89 -36.69 -6.87 11.74
CA GLY A 89 -35.67 -6.52 10.76
C GLY A 89 -35.55 -5.02 10.50
N GLY A 90 -34.93 -4.68 9.35
CA GLY A 90 -34.76 -3.29 8.91
C GLY A 90 -33.36 -2.71 9.23
N LYS A 91 -32.80 -1.99 8.27
CA LYS A 91 -31.43 -1.43 8.37
C LYS A 91 -31.30 -0.31 9.41
N ALA A 92 -32.38 0.43 9.68
CA ALA A 92 -32.38 1.57 10.58
C ALA A 92 -32.11 1.19 12.06
N THR A 93 -32.29 -0.07 12.41
CA THR A 93 -32.20 -0.58 13.80
C THR A 93 -30.95 -1.40 14.07
N ILE A 94 -30.02 -1.44 13.13
CA ILE A 94 -28.75 -2.17 13.22
C ILE A 94 -27.68 -1.48 12.38
N VAL A 95 -26.42 -1.74 12.64
CA VAL A 95 -25.33 -1.21 11.81
C VAL A 95 -25.31 -1.93 10.45
N ALA A 96 -25.83 -1.26 9.43
CA ALA A 96 -25.84 -1.74 8.06
C ALA A 96 -24.62 -1.21 7.31
N PHE A 97 -23.66 -2.05 6.99
CA PHE A 97 -22.39 -1.63 6.35
C PHE A 97 -22.60 -0.97 4.98
N SER A 98 -23.69 -1.29 4.29
CA SER A 98 -24.07 -0.62 3.02
C SER A 98 -24.45 0.85 3.17
N GLU A 99 -24.68 1.30 4.39
CA GLU A 99 -25.10 2.68 4.70
C GLU A 99 -23.98 3.46 5.44
N LEU A 100 -22.88 2.79 5.77
CA LEU A 100 -21.75 3.42 6.43
C LEU A 100 -20.88 4.17 5.42
N GLN A 101 -20.39 5.32 5.85
CA GLN A 101 -19.32 6.02 5.15
C GLN A 101 -18.01 5.21 5.23
N PRO A 102 -17.10 5.31 4.25
CA PRO A 102 -15.83 4.57 4.24
C PRO A 102 -15.06 4.64 5.56
N LYS A 103 -14.95 5.82 6.15
CA LYS A 103 -14.30 6.01 7.45
C LYS A 103 -14.97 5.22 8.57
N GLN A 104 -16.30 5.14 8.58
CA GLN A 104 -17.03 4.39 9.60
C GLN A 104 -16.82 2.88 9.45
N VAL A 105 -16.75 2.38 8.21
CA VAL A 105 -16.38 0.97 7.93
C VAL A 105 -14.98 0.69 8.47
N LEU A 106 -14.02 1.57 8.16
CA LEU A 106 -12.64 1.43 8.62
C LEU A 106 -12.56 1.42 10.14
N ASP A 107 -13.22 2.37 10.80
CA ASP A 107 -13.22 2.49 12.26
C ASP A 107 -13.85 1.28 12.93
N ASN A 108 -14.93 0.73 12.37
CA ASN A 108 -15.57 -0.48 12.89
C ASN A 108 -14.61 -1.68 12.87
N CYS A 109 -13.94 -1.95 11.76
CA CYS A 109 -12.98 -3.05 11.66
C CYS A 109 -11.76 -2.84 12.57
N LEU A 110 -11.26 -1.61 12.66
CA LEU A 110 -10.08 -1.29 13.44
C LEU A 110 -10.30 -1.32 14.96
N ARG A 111 -11.53 -1.43 15.46
CA ARG A 111 -11.75 -1.70 16.89
C ARG A 111 -11.00 -2.93 17.37
N CYS A 112 -10.94 -3.97 16.52
CA CYS A 112 -10.23 -5.22 16.82
C CYS A 112 -8.90 -5.35 16.04
N HIS A 113 -8.83 -4.79 14.83
CA HIS A 113 -7.72 -5.01 13.90
C HIS A 113 -6.64 -3.91 13.90
N ALA A 114 -6.69 -2.94 14.81
CA ALA A 114 -5.73 -1.82 14.85
C ALA A 114 -4.29 -2.24 15.19
N GLN A 115 -4.12 -3.28 15.99
CA GLN A 115 -2.82 -3.61 16.61
C GLN A 115 -1.91 -4.49 15.73
N THR A 116 -2.29 -4.77 14.51
CA THR A 116 -1.48 -5.61 13.63
C THR A 116 -0.52 -4.75 12.82
N LEU A 117 0.76 -5.07 12.85
CA LEU A 117 1.82 -4.31 12.17
C LEU A 117 1.54 -4.09 10.67
N SER A 118 1.04 -5.12 9.97
CA SER A 118 0.69 -5.02 8.55
C SER A 118 -0.40 -3.99 8.23
N ARG A 119 -1.15 -3.53 9.23
CA ARG A 119 -2.23 -2.54 9.10
C ARG A 119 -1.94 -1.21 9.79
N ALA A 120 -0.75 -1.05 10.35
CA ALA A 120 -0.38 0.16 11.10
C ALA A 120 -0.58 1.46 10.28
N ASN A 121 -0.36 1.37 8.98
CA ASN A 121 -0.45 2.53 8.07
C ASN A 121 -1.76 2.63 7.29
N ILE A 122 -2.74 1.76 7.54
CA ILE A 122 -3.95 1.69 6.72
C ILE A 122 -4.69 3.02 6.63
N ARG A 123 -4.75 3.79 7.72
CA ARG A 123 -5.42 5.09 7.75
C ARG A 123 -4.77 6.15 6.84
N ARG A 124 -3.52 5.91 6.44
CA ARG A 124 -2.70 6.78 5.58
C ARG A 124 -2.34 6.09 4.26
N SER A 125 -2.98 4.97 3.96
CA SER A 125 -2.77 4.28 2.70
C SER A 125 -3.48 5.03 1.58
N SER A 126 -2.92 4.96 0.36
CA SER A 126 -3.56 5.53 -0.81
C SER A 126 -4.94 4.93 -1.08
N HIS A 127 -5.17 3.67 -0.68
CA HIS A 127 -6.48 3.07 -0.75
C HIS A 127 -7.48 3.84 0.13
N THR A 128 -7.16 4.05 1.40
CA THR A 128 -8.05 4.77 2.33
C THR A 128 -8.21 6.24 1.95
N GLU A 129 -7.17 6.88 1.43
CA GLU A 129 -7.23 8.25 0.90
C GLU A 129 -8.19 8.39 -0.30
N ASN A 130 -8.46 7.29 -0.99
CA ASN A 130 -9.42 7.19 -2.10
C ASN A 130 -10.68 6.39 -1.74
N ASP A 131 -11.08 6.38 -0.48
CA ASP A 131 -12.30 5.73 0.03
C ASP A 131 -12.37 4.21 -0.19
N VAL A 132 -11.25 3.57 -0.53
CA VAL A 132 -11.15 2.11 -0.62
C VAL A 132 -10.84 1.55 0.77
N VAL A 133 -11.81 0.86 1.35
CA VAL A 133 -11.76 0.36 2.74
C VAL A 133 -11.88 -1.17 2.79
N CYS A 134 -11.90 -1.71 4.00
CA CYS A 134 -11.82 -3.17 4.24
C CYS A 134 -12.78 -3.99 3.36
N THR A 135 -14.04 -3.57 3.26
CA THR A 135 -15.09 -4.31 2.55
C THR A 135 -14.99 -4.27 1.03
N ASN A 136 -14.16 -3.40 0.47
CA ASN A 136 -13.88 -3.41 -0.96
C ASN A 136 -13.02 -4.62 -1.38
N CYS A 137 -12.19 -5.11 -0.44
CA CYS A 137 -11.29 -6.22 -0.68
C CYS A 137 -11.67 -7.50 0.08
N HIS A 138 -12.30 -7.37 1.25
CA HIS A 138 -12.63 -8.48 2.12
C HIS A 138 -14.14 -8.74 2.14
N SER A 139 -14.53 -10.00 1.95
CA SER A 139 -15.90 -10.47 2.08
C SER A 139 -16.06 -11.27 3.37
N ILE A 140 -16.61 -10.65 4.39
CA ILE A 140 -16.70 -11.25 5.72
C ILE A 140 -17.72 -12.40 5.77
N HIS A 141 -18.82 -12.31 5.02
CA HIS A 141 -19.87 -13.32 5.06
C HIS A 141 -19.71 -14.44 4.03
N LYS A 142 -19.15 -14.13 2.85
CA LYS A 142 -19.24 -15.01 1.67
C LYS A 142 -17.92 -15.10 0.91
N SER A 143 -16.78 -15.01 1.59
CA SER A 143 -15.50 -15.07 0.88
C SER A 143 -15.34 -16.39 0.11
N PRO A 144 -15.09 -16.36 -1.19
CA PRO A 144 -14.70 -17.53 -1.96
C PRO A 144 -13.25 -17.94 -1.69
N VAL A 145 -12.47 -17.05 -1.07
CA VAL A 145 -11.05 -17.27 -0.72
C VAL A 145 -10.92 -17.25 0.79
N PRO A 146 -10.92 -18.42 1.47
CA PRO A 146 -10.89 -18.49 2.94
C PRO A 146 -9.67 -17.80 3.55
N LYS A 147 -8.51 -17.90 2.89
CA LYS A 147 -7.30 -17.21 3.34
C LYS A 147 -7.48 -15.70 3.18
N PHE A 148 -7.42 -14.99 4.31
CA PHE A 148 -7.62 -13.54 4.40
C PHE A 148 -9.03 -13.03 4.02
N LEU A 149 -10.00 -13.91 3.79
CA LEU A 149 -11.39 -13.55 3.45
C LEU A 149 -11.50 -12.59 2.25
N LEU A 150 -10.69 -12.77 1.22
CA LEU A 150 -10.75 -11.94 0.03
C LEU A 150 -12.08 -12.15 -0.72
N ALA A 151 -12.61 -11.08 -1.27
CA ALA A 151 -13.84 -11.09 -2.05
C ALA A 151 -13.69 -11.83 -3.39
N GLN A 152 -12.46 -11.93 -3.89
CA GLN A 152 -12.09 -12.63 -5.12
C GLN A 152 -10.66 -13.18 -4.99
N ARG A 153 -10.22 -13.97 -5.99
CA ARG A 153 -8.81 -14.30 -6.10
C ARG A 153 -8.00 -13.00 -6.20
N GLN A 154 -6.85 -12.94 -5.53
CA GLN A 154 -6.10 -11.70 -5.34
C GLN A 154 -5.81 -10.94 -6.65
N THR A 155 -5.36 -11.64 -7.70
CA THR A 155 -5.08 -11.01 -9.00
C THR A 155 -6.33 -10.39 -9.62
N ASP A 156 -7.46 -11.09 -9.59
CA ASP A 156 -8.71 -10.60 -10.15
C ASP A 156 -9.26 -9.41 -9.36
N LEU A 157 -9.10 -9.46 -8.04
CA LEU A 157 -9.48 -8.38 -7.13
C LEU A 157 -8.69 -7.10 -7.42
N CYS A 158 -7.36 -7.22 -7.51
CA CYS A 158 -6.50 -6.05 -7.76
C CYS A 158 -6.72 -5.48 -9.17
N TYR A 159 -6.81 -6.35 -10.17
CA TYR A 159 -7.03 -5.95 -11.57
C TYR A 159 -8.39 -5.31 -11.83
N GLY A 160 -9.34 -5.44 -10.92
CA GLY A 160 -10.62 -4.74 -11.00
C GLY A 160 -10.47 -3.22 -11.04
N CYS A 161 -9.41 -2.70 -10.42
CA CYS A 161 -9.09 -1.27 -10.39
C CYS A 161 -7.73 -0.97 -11.08
N HIS A 162 -6.72 -1.83 -10.91
CA HIS A 162 -5.38 -1.69 -11.50
C HIS A 162 -5.30 -2.36 -12.88
N THR A 163 -6.10 -1.88 -13.83
CA THR A 163 -6.24 -2.48 -15.17
C THR A 163 -4.98 -2.34 -16.02
N ASP A 164 -4.23 -1.26 -15.84
CA ASP A 164 -2.95 -0.99 -16.50
C ASP A 164 -1.89 -2.03 -16.11
N VAL A 165 -1.84 -2.41 -14.84
CA VAL A 165 -0.92 -3.41 -14.30
C VAL A 165 -1.21 -4.80 -14.89
N ARG A 166 -2.50 -5.13 -15.16
CA ARG A 166 -2.88 -6.36 -15.83
C ARG A 166 -2.20 -6.50 -17.19
N GLY A 167 -2.16 -5.40 -17.97
CA GLY A 167 -1.47 -5.34 -19.26
C GLY A 167 0.03 -5.61 -19.14
N GLN A 168 0.66 -5.02 -18.12
CA GLN A 168 2.09 -5.21 -17.85
C GLN A 168 2.43 -6.66 -17.54
N PHE A 169 1.65 -7.35 -16.70
CA PHE A 169 1.84 -8.79 -16.42
C PHE A 169 1.48 -9.72 -17.59
N SER A 170 1.06 -9.19 -18.70
CA SER A 170 0.85 -9.94 -19.95
C SER A 170 2.01 -9.81 -20.94
N MET A 171 3.04 -9.01 -20.61
CA MET A 171 4.22 -8.84 -21.46
C MET A 171 5.09 -10.10 -21.52
N PRO A 172 5.97 -10.23 -22.55
CA PRO A 172 6.81 -11.44 -22.74
C PRO A 172 7.72 -11.74 -21.55
N PHE A 173 8.33 -10.73 -20.96
CA PHE A 173 9.17 -10.85 -19.76
C PHE A 173 8.43 -10.25 -18.58
N LYS A 174 8.16 -11.07 -17.56
CA LYS A 174 7.33 -10.69 -16.42
C LYS A 174 7.60 -11.58 -15.21
N HIS A 175 7.25 -11.11 -14.03
CA HIS A 175 7.04 -12.01 -12.90
C HIS A 175 5.74 -12.80 -13.09
N ARG A 176 5.74 -14.07 -12.66
CA ARG A 176 4.64 -15.02 -12.94
C ARG A 176 3.46 -14.88 -11.97
N VAL A 177 2.92 -13.68 -11.91
CA VAL A 177 1.76 -13.37 -11.04
C VAL A 177 0.48 -13.95 -11.63
N ASN A 178 0.28 -13.84 -12.95
CA ASN A 178 -0.90 -14.40 -13.63
C ASN A 178 -0.97 -15.91 -13.54
N GLU A 179 0.17 -16.56 -13.53
CA GLU A 179 0.32 -18.01 -13.40
C GLU A 179 0.24 -18.49 -11.93
N GLY A 180 0.15 -17.59 -10.96
CA GLY A 180 -0.03 -17.91 -9.56
C GLY A 180 1.25 -18.30 -8.79
N PHE A 181 2.44 -18.14 -9.39
CA PHE A 181 3.72 -18.38 -8.68
C PHE A 181 4.06 -17.28 -7.70
N MET A 182 3.52 -16.09 -7.93
CA MET A 182 3.66 -14.92 -7.06
C MET A 182 2.31 -14.23 -6.92
N THR A 183 2.18 -13.40 -5.89
CA THR A 183 1.01 -12.59 -5.62
C THR A 183 1.38 -11.12 -5.52
N CYS A 184 0.43 -10.24 -5.71
CA CYS A 184 0.67 -8.80 -5.58
C CYS A 184 1.24 -8.43 -4.20
N THR A 185 0.80 -9.14 -3.17
CA THR A 185 1.23 -8.90 -1.79
C THR A 185 2.60 -9.49 -1.44
N ASP A 186 3.26 -10.18 -2.36
CA ASP A 186 4.67 -10.53 -2.17
C ASP A 186 5.58 -9.30 -2.27
N CYS A 187 5.10 -8.26 -2.99
CA CYS A 187 5.81 -7.00 -3.19
C CYS A 187 5.09 -5.79 -2.57
N HIS A 188 3.75 -5.79 -2.53
CA HIS A 188 2.95 -4.65 -2.09
C HIS A 188 2.19 -4.92 -0.79
N ASN A 189 2.11 -3.93 0.10
CA ASN A 189 1.19 -3.96 1.23
C ASN A 189 -0.04 -3.10 0.92
N PRO A 190 -1.22 -3.71 0.62
CA PRO A 190 -2.43 -2.97 0.31
C PRO A 190 -2.97 -2.15 1.49
N HIS A 191 -2.52 -2.43 2.70
CA HIS A 191 -2.87 -1.69 3.90
C HIS A 191 -1.99 -0.45 4.15
N GLY A 192 -1.07 -0.15 3.23
CA GLY A 192 -0.14 0.95 3.33
C GLY A 192 1.22 0.52 3.88
N ALA A 193 2.25 0.80 3.11
CA ALA A 193 3.63 0.56 3.51
C ALA A 193 4.16 1.70 4.38
N PHE A 194 5.09 1.38 5.23
CA PHE A 194 5.85 2.37 5.99
C PHE A 194 6.93 2.98 5.07
N ALA A 195 6.94 4.30 4.95
CA ALA A 195 7.99 5.01 4.22
C ALA A 195 8.86 5.76 5.23
N PRO A 196 9.95 5.16 5.72
CA PRO A 196 10.73 5.71 6.84
C PRO A 196 11.55 6.95 6.46
N THR A 197 11.75 7.20 5.16
CA THR A 197 12.55 8.34 4.71
C THR A 197 11.88 9.08 3.56
N TRP A 198 12.18 10.38 3.42
CA TRP A 198 11.73 11.20 2.30
C TRP A 198 12.17 10.65 0.93
N ARG A 199 13.29 9.92 0.87
CA ARG A 199 13.81 9.29 -0.36
C ARG A 199 12.91 8.17 -0.84
N MET A 200 12.22 7.48 0.06
CA MET A 200 11.27 6.41 -0.26
C MET A 200 9.84 6.93 -0.44
N ALA A 201 9.56 8.18 -0.11
CA ALA A 201 8.21 8.73 -0.20
C ALA A 201 7.68 8.82 -1.64
N SER A 202 8.58 8.95 -2.63
CA SER A 202 8.24 9.01 -4.05
C SER A 202 8.17 7.63 -4.72
N ARG A 203 8.53 6.55 -4.02
CA ARG A 203 8.45 5.19 -4.54
C ARG A 203 7.08 4.59 -4.32
N PRO A 204 6.65 3.64 -5.17
CA PRO A 204 5.47 2.83 -4.88
C PRO A 204 5.58 2.25 -3.48
N ARG A 205 4.51 2.37 -2.69
CA ARG A 205 4.48 1.87 -1.33
C ARG A 205 4.50 0.34 -1.37
N MET A 206 5.68 -0.21 -1.16
CA MET A 206 5.94 -1.63 -1.17
C MET A 206 5.77 -2.25 0.22
N LEU A 207 6.11 -3.51 0.36
CA LEU A 207 5.95 -4.22 1.63
C LEU A 207 6.63 -3.52 2.78
N ASP A 208 5.88 -3.43 3.87
CA ASP A 208 6.42 -3.10 5.17
C ASP A 208 7.19 -4.31 5.70
N GLN A 209 8.50 -4.23 5.64
CA GLN A 209 9.39 -5.22 6.25
C GLN A 209 9.87 -4.68 7.59
N ALA A 210 10.17 -5.56 8.51
CA ALA A 210 10.79 -5.22 9.79
C ALA A 210 12.14 -4.49 9.61
N LEU A 211 12.72 -4.59 8.42
CA LEU A 211 13.86 -3.81 7.96
C LEU A 211 13.34 -2.75 6.98
N ALA A 212 12.90 -1.63 7.51
CA ALA A 212 12.20 -0.56 6.82
C ALA A 212 12.92 0.09 5.62
N ASN A 213 14.13 -0.34 5.31
CA ASN A 213 14.98 0.20 4.23
C ASN A 213 15.23 -0.80 3.10
N GLU A 214 14.63 -1.98 3.14
CA GLU A 214 14.95 -3.03 2.19
C GLU A 214 13.93 -3.06 1.05
N GLU A 215 14.45 -3.09 -0.18
CA GLU A 215 13.66 -3.31 -1.38
C GLU A 215 12.98 -4.69 -1.31
N PRO A 216 11.68 -4.80 -1.62
CA PRO A 216 10.97 -6.08 -1.59
C PRO A 216 11.54 -7.11 -2.58
N CYS A 217 12.21 -6.64 -3.62
CA CYS A 217 12.92 -7.46 -4.60
C CYS A 217 13.96 -8.38 -3.94
N LEU A 218 14.63 -7.88 -2.90
CA LEU A 218 15.72 -8.56 -2.21
C LEU A 218 15.28 -9.75 -1.34
N LYS A 219 13.99 -9.97 -1.17
CA LYS A 219 13.48 -11.20 -0.57
C LYS A 219 13.81 -12.44 -1.39
N CYS A 220 13.74 -12.30 -2.72
CA CYS A 220 13.99 -13.39 -3.66
C CYS A 220 15.34 -13.21 -4.36
N HIS A 221 15.74 -11.96 -4.66
CA HIS A 221 17.01 -11.61 -5.30
C HIS A 221 18.08 -11.26 -4.24
N SER A 222 18.25 -12.14 -3.25
CA SER A 222 19.14 -11.91 -2.11
C SER A 222 20.59 -11.70 -2.49
N GLU A 223 21.04 -12.25 -3.64
CA GLU A 223 22.38 -12.07 -4.17
C GLU A 223 22.66 -10.62 -4.65
N LYS A 224 21.63 -9.78 -4.75
CA LYS A 224 21.76 -8.36 -5.08
C LYS A 224 21.69 -7.44 -3.86
N ARG A 225 21.58 -8.01 -2.66
CA ARG A 225 21.36 -7.24 -1.43
C ARG A 225 22.57 -6.41 -1.00
N GLY A 226 23.76 -6.90 -1.19
CA GLY A 226 24.94 -6.32 -0.58
C GLY A 226 25.04 -6.65 0.93
N PRO A 227 25.77 -5.89 1.73
CA PRO A 227 26.60 -4.75 1.31
C PRO A 227 27.73 -5.17 0.38
N PHE A 228 28.04 -4.30 -0.57
CA PHE A 228 29.19 -4.48 -1.45
C PHE A 228 30.28 -3.47 -1.09
N VAL A 229 31.53 -3.84 -1.31
CA VAL A 229 32.67 -2.91 -1.13
C VAL A 229 32.56 -1.75 -2.11
N TYR A 230 32.15 -2.05 -3.33
CA TYR A 230 31.89 -1.08 -4.38
C TYR A 230 30.41 -1.16 -4.75
N GLU A 231 29.63 -0.18 -4.32
CA GLU A 231 28.21 -0.09 -4.60
C GLU A 231 27.94 0.73 -5.86
N HIS A 232 27.01 0.29 -6.68
CA HIS A 232 26.47 1.10 -7.78
C HIS A 232 25.37 2.00 -7.23
N GLU A 233 25.63 3.29 -7.16
CA GLU A 233 24.80 4.26 -6.45
C GLU A 233 23.32 4.24 -6.87
N PRO A 234 22.94 4.14 -8.16
CA PRO A 234 21.53 4.04 -8.55
C PRO A 234 20.80 2.85 -7.93
N VAL A 235 21.47 1.71 -7.79
CA VAL A 235 20.88 0.52 -7.14
C VAL A 235 20.57 0.80 -5.67
N ARG A 236 21.51 1.47 -4.98
CA ARG A 236 21.41 1.77 -3.55
C ARG A 236 20.43 2.93 -3.25
N VAL A 237 20.45 3.98 -4.07
CA VAL A 237 19.74 5.24 -3.79
C VAL A 237 18.39 5.30 -4.50
N GLU A 238 18.34 4.91 -5.77
CA GLU A 238 17.15 5.04 -6.61
C GLU A 238 16.35 3.73 -6.69
N GLY A 239 16.98 2.58 -6.51
CA GLY A 239 16.38 1.26 -6.46
C GLY A 239 16.32 0.54 -7.78
N CYS A 240 15.71 -0.64 -7.72
CA CYS A 240 15.69 -1.60 -8.83
C CYS A 240 14.93 -1.08 -10.05
N GLU A 241 13.87 -0.30 -9.83
CA GLU A 241 13.02 0.23 -10.90
C GLU A 241 13.68 1.28 -11.77
N THR A 242 14.83 1.81 -11.37
CA THR A 242 15.64 2.69 -12.22
C THR A 242 16.03 2.00 -13.52
N CYS A 243 16.24 0.70 -13.48
CA CYS A 243 16.64 -0.11 -14.63
C CYS A 243 15.61 -1.16 -15.06
N HIS A 244 14.73 -1.59 -14.16
CA HIS A 244 13.80 -2.69 -14.38
C HIS A 244 12.33 -2.26 -14.26
N TYR A 245 11.46 -2.88 -15.08
CA TYR A 245 10.01 -2.83 -14.95
C TYR A 245 9.50 -4.12 -14.25
N PRO A 246 9.27 -4.12 -12.93
CA PRO A 246 9.02 -5.34 -12.18
C PRO A 246 7.72 -6.06 -12.54
N HIS A 247 6.72 -5.38 -13.07
CA HIS A 247 5.48 -6.01 -13.51
C HIS A 247 5.63 -6.73 -14.83
N GLY A 248 6.36 -6.13 -15.77
CA GLY A 248 6.60 -6.72 -17.07
C GLY A 248 7.27 -5.76 -18.05
N SER A 249 7.96 -6.33 -19.02
CA SER A 249 8.67 -5.60 -20.07
C SER A 249 8.64 -6.41 -21.38
N THR A 250 8.75 -5.68 -22.48
CA THR A 250 9.06 -6.28 -23.78
C THR A 250 10.53 -6.68 -23.90
N ASN A 251 11.36 -6.21 -22.97
CA ASN A 251 12.81 -6.42 -22.99
C ASN A 251 13.21 -7.52 -21.99
N SER A 252 14.17 -8.35 -22.37
CA SER A 252 14.71 -9.39 -21.50
C SER A 252 15.18 -8.82 -20.15
N ARG A 253 15.17 -9.65 -19.11
CA ARG A 253 15.53 -9.26 -17.74
C ARG A 253 14.70 -8.10 -17.18
N LEU A 254 13.50 -7.87 -17.74
CA LEU A 254 12.61 -6.78 -17.33
C LEU A 254 13.22 -5.38 -17.53
N LEU A 255 14.17 -5.21 -18.44
CA LEU A 255 14.84 -3.93 -18.65
C LEU A 255 13.89 -2.86 -19.20
N ARG A 256 14.10 -1.60 -18.79
CA ARG A 256 13.36 -0.45 -19.29
C ARG A 256 13.70 -0.09 -20.72
N ARG A 257 14.91 -0.47 -21.19
CA ARG A 257 15.37 -0.20 -22.55
C ARG A 257 15.70 -1.51 -23.26
N PRO A 258 15.45 -1.60 -24.56
CA PRO A 258 15.74 -2.81 -25.34
C PRO A 258 17.23 -3.07 -25.50
N VAL A 259 18.04 -2.02 -25.46
CA VAL A 259 19.50 -2.07 -25.65
C VAL A 259 20.19 -1.59 -24.39
N VAL A 260 21.10 -2.42 -23.86
CA VAL A 260 21.74 -2.19 -22.56
C VAL A 260 22.51 -0.87 -22.53
N PHE A 261 23.28 -0.54 -23.58
CA PHE A 261 24.08 0.69 -23.56
C PHE A 261 23.21 1.95 -23.51
N THR A 262 22.03 1.95 -24.14
CA THR A 262 21.12 3.11 -24.08
C THR A 262 20.61 3.35 -22.66
N LEU A 263 20.38 2.27 -21.90
CA LEU A 263 20.02 2.35 -20.48
C LEU A 263 21.17 2.95 -19.66
N CYS A 264 22.39 2.48 -19.87
CA CYS A 264 23.58 2.97 -19.15
C CYS A 264 23.85 4.44 -19.48
N LEU A 265 23.68 4.83 -20.75
CA LEU A 265 23.91 6.20 -21.21
C LEU A 265 22.90 7.23 -20.71
N GLU A 266 21.78 6.82 -20.11
CA GLU A 266 20.88 7.76 -19.43
C GLU A 266 21.60 8.52 -18.30
N CYS A 267 22.62 7.90 -17.69
CA CYS A 267 23.44 8.50 -16.63
C CYS A 267 24.91 8.68 -17.03
N HIS A 268 25.47 7.76 -17.82
CA HIS A 268 26.89 7.72 -18.21
C HIS A 268 27.15 8.38 -19.58
N ASN A 269 26.50 9.49 -19.89
CA ASN A 269 26.58 10.15 -21.19
C ASN A 269 27.60 11.29 -21.29
N GLY A 270 28.37 11.50 -20.23
CA GLY A 270 29.37 12.59 -20.17
C GLY A 270 28.79 14.00 -20.11
N ALA A 271 27.48 14.17 -20.34
CA ALA A 271 26.81 15.48 -20.33
C ALA A 271 26.28 15.90 -18.96
N GLY A 272 26.29 14.97 -18.00
CA GLY A 272 25.70 15.17 -16.67
C GLY A 272 26.69 15.63 -15.62
N ASN A 273 27.06 16.90 -15.62
CA ASN A 273 27.47 17.57 -14.39
C ASN A 273 26.26 17.70 -13.45
N PHE A 274 25.77 16.60 -12.90
CA PHE A 274 24.84 16.64 -11.79
C PHE A 274 25.57 17.04 -10.50
N GLY A 275 26.09 18.27 -10.46
CA GLY A 275 26.50 19.00 -9.27
C GLY A 275 27.55 18.36 -8.34
N ARG A 276 28.14 17.22 -8.70
CA ARG A 276 29.16 16.51 -7.91
C ARG A 276 30.44 16.36 -8.73
N GLN A 277 31.22 17.43 -8.72
CA GLN A 277 32.58 17.41 -9.31
C GLN A 277 33.55 16.43 -8.64
N ASN A 278 33.15 15.73 -7.57
CA ASN A 278 34.06 14.88 -6.77
C ASN A 278 33.58 13.45 -6.53
N ALA A 279 32.47 13.03 -7.10
CA ALA A 279 32.03 11.65 -6.97
C ALA A 279 32.27 10.91 -8.26
N GLY A 280 33.53 10.53 -8.59
CA GLY A 280 33.91 9.44 -9.49
C GLY A 280 32.94 8.99 -10.60
N VAL A 281 32.03 9.86 -11.03
CA VAL A 281 31.26 9.63 -12.26
C VAL A 281 32.29 9.65 -13.35
N LEU A 282 32.70 8.46 -13.75
CA LEU A 282 33.47 8.26 -14.96
C LEU A 282 32.67 8.91 -16.07
N THR A 283 32.99 10.17 -16.35
CA THR A 283 32.73 10.69 -17.70
C THR A 283 33.17 9.56 -18.60
N LEU A 284 32.30 9.12 -19.49
CA LEU A 284 32.74 8.18 -20.52
C LEU A 284 33.81 8.92 -21.30
N THR A 285 35.01 8.80 -20.74
CA THR A 285 36.21 9.25 -21.46
C THR A 285 36.30 8.42 -22.72
N PRO A 286 36.98 8.92 -23.75
CA PRO A 286 37.04 8.28 -25.07
C PRO A 286 37.66 6.87 -25.11
N SER A 287 37.82 6.21 -23.95
CA SER A 287 38.25 4.82 -23.85
C SER A 287 37.30 3.80 -24.48
N HIS A 288 36.00 4.17 -24.67
CA HIS A 288 35.03 3.32 -25.34
C HIS A 288 34.47 3.98 -26.59
N ASN A 289 34.83 3.46 -27.75
CA ASN A 289 34.22 3.87 -29.01
C ASN A 289 32.83 3.18 -29.12
N LEU A 290 31.76 3.89 -28.80
CA LEU A 290 30.39 3.36 -28.84
C LEU A 290 29.89 3.05 -30.29
N ALA A 291 30.60 3.46 -31.31
CA ALA A 291 30.36 3.03 -32.69
C ALA A 291 30.81 1.56 -32.91
N ASP A 292 31.74 1.06 -32.10
CA ASP A 292 32.18 -0.33 -32.16
C ASP A 292 31.18 -1.23 -31.39
N PRO A 293 30.60 -2.25 -32.04
CA PRO A 293 29.61 -3.15 -31.43
C PRO A 293 30.08 -3.80 -30.12
N ARG A 294 31.39 -3.95 -29.89
CA ARG A 294 31.94 -4.48 -28.63
C ARG A 294 31.52 -3.67 -27.41
N TYR A 295 31.35 -2.36 -27.55
CA TYR A 295 31.03 -1.45 -26.47
C TYR A 295 29.53 -1.13 -26.38
N GLN A 296 28.68 -1.75 -27.21
CA GLN A 296 27.24 -1.56 -27.19
C GLN A 296 26.50 -2.45 -26.20
N ASN A 297 27.23 -3.33 -25.48
CA ASN A 297 26.68 -4.10 -24.38
C ASN A 297 27.62 -4.00 -23.16
N CYS A 298 27.44 -2.96 -22.36
CA CYS A 298 28.28 -2.65 -21.20
C CYS A 298 28.40 -3.81 -20.22
N THR A 299 27.33 -4.60 -20.06
CA THR A 299 27.30 -5.73 -19.12
C THR A 299 28.07 -6.97 -19.60
N THR A 300 28.64 -6.96 -20.79
CA THR A 300 29.56 -7.99 -21.23
C THR A 300 30.87 -7.94 -20.43
N CYS A 301 31.31 -6.74 -20.08
CA CYS A 301 32.51 -6.49 -19.29
C CYS A 301 32.17 -6.08 -17.86
N HIS A 302 31.21 -5.15 -17.67
CA HIS A 302 30.77 -4.71 -16.34
C HIS A 302 29.70 -5.67 -15.79
N VAL A 303 30.12 -6.86 -15.41
CA VAL A 303 29.21 -7.96 -15.07
C VAL A 303 28.57 -7.84 -13.68
N ARG A 304 29.11 -6.97 -12.83
CA ARG A 304 28.68 -6.77 -11.44
C ARG A 304 28.00 -5.43 -11.21
N VAL A 305 27.19 -4.97 -12.16
CA VAL A 305 26.53 -3.64 -12.11
C VAL A 305 25.62 -3.40 -10.90
N HIS A 306 25.25 -4.43 -10.14
CA HIS A 306 24.48 -4.29 -8.91
C HIS A 306 25.35 -4.02 -7.68
N GLY A 307 26.67 -4.19 -7.80
CA GLY A 307 27.69 -4.05 -6.78
C GLY A 307 28.74 -5.14 -6.86
N SER A 308 29.96 -4.81 -6.46
CA SER A 308 31.11 -5.70 -6.49
C SER A 308 31.89 -5.65 -5.17
N ASN A 309 32.43 -6.79 -4.75
CA ASN A 309 33.36 -6.86 -3.62
C ASN A 309 34.83 -6.86 -4.06
N ALA A 310 35.09 -6.91 -5.38
CA ALA A 310 36.42 -7.12 -5.91
C ALA A 310 36.92 -5.97 -6.79
N ASP A 311 36.01 -5.22 -7.45
CA ASP A 311 36.42 -4.30 -8.51
C ASP A 311 35.52 -3.05 -8.56
N PRO A 312 36.10 -1.84 -8.46
CA PRO A 312 35.34 -0.58 -8.53
C PRO A 312 34.72 -0.29 -9.90
N LEU A 313 35.19 -0.96 -10.95
CA LEU A 313 34.63 -0.87 -12.31
C LEU A 313 33.57 -1.95 -12.59
N PHE A 314 33.22 -2.77 -11.60
CA PHE A 314 32.24 -3.83 -11.72
C PHE A 314 32.55 -4.92 -12.76
N LEU A 315 33.84 -5.12 -13.08
CA LEU A 315 34.28 -6.12 -14.03
C LEU A 315 34.25 -7.56 -13.44
N ARG A 316 34.23 -7.67 -12.10
CA ARG A 316 34.24 -8.94 -11.35
C ARG A 316 33.31 -8.88 -10.14
#